data_a29fdaa327529a4c66985a0c01a1125d
#
_entry.id   a29fdaa327529a4c66985a0c01a1125d
#
_cell.length_a   1.000
_cell.length_b   1.000
_cell.length_c   1.000
_cell.angle_alpha   90.00
_cell.angle_beta   90.00
_cell.angle_gamma   90.00
#
_symmetry.space_group_name_H-M   'P 1'
#
loop_
_entity.id
_entity.type
_entity.pdbx_description
1 polymer ?
#
loop_
_entity_poly.entity_id
_entity_poly.type
_entity_poly.pdbx_seq_one_letter_code
_entity_poly.pdbx_strand_id
1 'polypeptide(L)'
;MRTSSKTKARRSVDILRDLPIDINNEKYLISCLLQKPDLLRDESLSFSVENFHFQPHKRILQAIFDLDKDGIVPDPGMIANRIGLQGPDLANLEDLTWVAISPSNARHYAQKLAEVKERRQAIIDADKLVRAANSNVPEDIVRVRAEIAKRADPDETGFAVIRPSVAFAKILPPPIYVLPSLRPRTVGLIVAQEGTGKSFLALEIALAKATGHDMTGIGVTGPGGVVYFSKEDPPEIIEERLQAIGPLISSDGAFGRVDALEIVSLYGKPATLVSEKSLVNEKLIRQIIKTGYGKDLLIFDTLRKLHDLEENSSGEMKVLLEIFDRIALETGAAVLLIHHTNKSANLNGQQGDQSSARGSNAIVGNTRWSLHLETVKFESGEKRVKVTIPRASYGPEGGEWWLERTEGGVLVAGTLPPTEEEKPKKSSKARTLVPAQVAASVGRSHYDQD
;
A
#
# COMPACT_ATOMS: atom_id res chain seq x y z
N MET A 1 53.56 12.93 -25.35
CA MET A 1 52.73 11.70 -25.47
C MET A 1 51.31 12.05 -25.04
N ARG A 2 50.40 12.17 -26.01
CA ARG A 2 48.97 12.44 -25.77
C ARG A 2 48.27 11.10 -25.67
N THR A 3 47.78 10.75 -24.49
CA THR A 3 46.91 9.60 -24.30
C THR A 3 45.46 10.03 -24.50
N SER A 4 44.93 9.69 -25.65
CA SER A 4 43.51 9.87 -26.02
C SER A 4 42.65 8.91 -25.22
N SER A 5 41.89 9.43 -24.25
CA SER A 5 40.80 8.73 -23.57
C SER A 5 39.61 8.67 -24.50
N LYS A 6 39.46 7.57 -25.25
CA LYS A 6 38.25 7.24 -25.98
C LYS A 6 37.17 6.78 -24.97
N THR A 7 36.33 7.71 -24.54
CA THR A 7 35.09 7.42 -23.83
C THR A 7 34.19 6.56 -24.75
N LYS A 8 34.08 5.26 -24.47
CA LYS A 8 33.09 4.39 -25.14
C LYS A 8 31.69 4.93 -24.80
N ALA A 9 31.06 5.60 -25.74
CA ALA A 9 29.63 5.89 -25.69
C ALA A 9 28.91 4.56 -25.48
N ARG A 10 28.23 4.37 -24.33
CA ARG A 10 27.30 3.25 -24.10
C ARG A 10 26.22 3.37 -25.17
N ARG A 11 26.19 2.38 -26.08
CA ARG A 11 25.07 2.22 -27.01
C ARG A 11 23.78 2.13 -26.18
N SER A 12 22.86 3.07 -26.37
CA SER A 12 21.49 2.92 -25.91
C SER A 12 20.93 1.64 -26.53
N VAL A 13 20.59 0.68 -25.69
CA VAL A 13 19.87 -0.52 -26.12
C VAL A 13 18.53 -0.02 -26.63
N ASP A 14 18.26 -0.25 -27.93
CA ASP A 14 16.97 0.11 -28.53
C ASP A 14 15.92 -0.93 -28.08
N ILE A 15 15.40 -0.70 -26.89
CA ILE A 15 14.45 -1.61 -26.22
C ILE A 15 13.18 -1.82 -27.05
N LEU A 16 12.88 -0.87 -27.98
CA LEU A 16 11.68 -0.93 -28.82
C LEU A 16 11.85 -1.82 -30.04
N ARG A 17 13.06 -2.33 -30.35
CA ARG A 17 13.31 -3.18 -31.52
C ARG A 17 12.65 -4.55 -31.45
N ASP A 18 12.52 -5.12 -30.26
CA ASP A 18 12.06 -6.49 -30.03
C ASP A 18 10.78 -6.52 -29.17
N LEU A 19 9.77 -5.74 -29.57
CA LEU A 19 8.47 -5.77 -28.89
C LEU A 19 7.82 -7.15 -29.06
N PRO A 20 7.22 -7.73 -28.01
CA PRO A 20 6.53 -9.00 -28.10
C PRO A 20 5.33 -8.91 -29.04
N ILE A 21 5.28 -9.84 -29.99
CA ILE A 21 4.22 -9.96 -31.00
C ILE A 21 3.74 -11.41 -31.07
N ASP A 22 2.48 -11.60 -31.42
CA ASP A 22 1.89 -12.93 -31.63
C ASP A 22 0.98 -12.95 -32.83
N ILE A 23 1.59 -12.98 -34.02
CA ILE A 23 0.89 -12.94 -35.29
C ILE A 23 -0.04 -14.15 -35.48
N ASN A 24 0.31 -15.30 -34.88
CA ASN A 24 -0.51 -16.50 -35.01
C ASN A 24 -1.84 -16.36 -34.26
N ASN A 25 -1.79 -15.89 -33.00
CA ASN A 25 -3.03 -15.67 -32.24
C ASN A 25 -3.87 -14.53 -32.83
N GLU A 26 -3.25 -13.53 -33.49
CA GLU A 26 -4.00 -12.53 -34.29
C GLU A 26 -4.79 -13.19 -35.43
N LYS A 27 -4.14 -14.07 -36.22
CA LYS A 27 -4.79 -14.83 -37.29
C LYS A 27 -5.91 -15.71 -36.78
N TYR A 28 -5.66 -16.45 -35.69
CA TYR A 28 -6.65 -17.36 -35.12
C TYR A 28 -7.89 -16.62 -34.62
N LEU A 29 -7.70 -15.44 -33.97
CA LEU A 29 -8.84 -14.66 -33.50
C LEU A 29 -9.66 -14.10 -34.69
N ILE A 30 -9.02 -13.55 -35.71
CA ILE A 30 -9.73 -13.09 -36.95
C ILE A 30 -10.50 -14.26 -37.54
N SER A 31 -9.86 -15.42 -37.69
CA SER A 31 -10.50 -16.63 -38.22
C SER A 31 -11.75 -17.01 -37.44
N CYS A 32 -11.70 -16.99 -36.09
CA CYS A 32 -12.85 -17.26 -35.23
C CYS A 32 -14.01 -16.27 -35.47
N LEU A 33 -13.70 -14.99 -35.62
CA LEU A 33 -14.68 -13.93 -35.88
C LEU A 33 -15.34 -14.05 -37.24
N LEU A 34 -14.58 -14.47 -38.29
CA LEU A 34 -15.12 -14.71 -39.62
C LEU A 34 -15.99 -15.96 -39.69
N GLN A 35 -15.60 -17.03 -38.96
CA GLN A 35 -16.40 -18.25 -38.90
C GLN A 35 -17.67 -18.10 -38.02
N LYS A 36 -17.65 -17.25 -37.01
CA LYS A 36 -18.75 -17.04 -36.06
C LYS A 36 -18.85 -15.56 -35.70
N PRO A 37 -19.46 -14.70 -36.55
CA PRO A 37 -19.57 -13.26 -36.28
C PRO A 37 -20.28 -12.90 -34.95
N ASP A 38 -21.15 -13.72 -34.43
CA ASP A 38 -21.83 -13.52 -33.14
C ASP A 38 -20.86 -13.35 -31.98
N LEU A 39 -19.60 -13.80 -32.11
CA LEU A 39 -18.54 -13.59 -31.13
C LEU A 39 -18.20 -12.10 -30.91
N LEU A 40 -18.54 -11.24 -31.87
CA LEU A 40 -18.38 -9.78 -31.73
C LEU A 40 -19.30 -9.19 -30.64
N ARG A 41 -20.41 -9.88 -30.32
CA ARG A 41 -21.41 -9.47 -29.31
C ARG A 41 -21.28 -10.24 -28.01
N ASP A 42 -20.30 -11.14 -27.91
CA ASP A 42 -20.04 -11.89 -26.68
C ASP A 42 -19.30 -11.00 -25.65
N GLU A 43 -20.04 -10.47 -24.67
CA GLU A 43 -19.50 -9.62 -23.61
C GLU A 43 -18.37 -10.29 -22.79
N SER A 44 -18.30 -11.63 -22.82
CA SER A 44 -17.22 -12.38 -22.18
C SER A 44 -15.91 -12.37 -22.96
N LEU A 45 -15.93 -11.87 -24.23
CA LEU A 45 -14.80 -11.81 -25.12
C LEU A 45 -14.29 -10.37 -25.23
N SER A 46 -13.31 -10.01 -24.41
CA SER A 46 -12.75 -8.67 -24.41
C SER A 46 -11.51 -8.57 -25.30
N PHE A 47 -11.62 -7.84 -26.40
CA PHE A 47 -10.50 -7.52 -27.29
C PHE A 47 -10.76 -6.22 -28.08
N SER A 48 -9.69 -5.63 -28.61
CA SER A 48 -9.74 -4.42 -29.41
C SER A 48 -8.64 -4.44 -30.47
N VAL A 49 -8.66 -3.51 -31.41
CA VAL A 49 -7.60 -3.33 -32.41
C VAL A 49 -6.22 -3.13 -31.77
N GLU A 50 -6.17 -2.56 -30.58
CA GLU A 50 -4.94 -2.32 -29.83
C GLU A 50 -4.26 -3.60 -29.31
N ASN A 51 -4.99 -4.71 -29.20
CA ASN A 51 -4.41 -6.01 -28.85
C ASN A 51 -3.50 -6.55 -29.96
N PHE A 52 -3.76 -6.15 -31.20
CA PHE A 52 -3.02 -6.55 -32.40
C PHE A 52 -1.77 -5.69 -32.60
N HIS A 53 -0.77 -6.26 -33.24
CA HIS A 53 0.46 -5.56 -33.59
C HIS A 53 0.64 -5.44 -35.12
N PHE A 54 0.33 -6.50 -35.84
CA PHE A 54 0.54 -6.55 -37.31
C PHE A 54 -0.47 -5.68 -38.05
N GLN A 55 0.01 -4.67 -38.75
CA GLN A 55 -0.83 -3.64 -39.35
C GLN A 55 -1.91 -4.18 -40.32
N PRO A 56 -1.62 -5.18 -41.20
CA PRO A 56 -2.68 -5.78 -42.01
C PRO A 56 -3.81 -6.38 -41.17
N HIS A 57 -3.50 -7.11 -40.08
CA HIS A 57 -4.52 -7.68 -39.18
C HIS A 57 -5.32 -6.60 -38.43
N LYS A 58 -4.68 -5.51 -38.03
CA LYS A 58 -5.40 -4.34 -37.47
C LYS A 58 -6.43 -3.78 -38.42
N ARG A 59 -6.06 -3.61 -39.69
CA ARG A 59 -6.98 -3.11 -40.73
C ARG A 59 -8.15 -4.07 -40.95
N ILE A 60 -7.89 -5.37 -41.01
CA ILE A 60 -8.94 -6.39 -41.13
C ILE A 60 -9.88 -6.36 -39.91
N LEU A 61 -9.35 -6.35 -38.69
CA LEU A 61 -10.17 -6.31 -37.47
C LEU A 61 -11.00 -5.02 -37.38
N GLN A 62 -10.42 -3.87 -37.75
CA GLN A 62 -11.17 -2.61 -37.81
C GLN A 62 -12.32 -2.70 -38.79
N ALA A 63 -12.10 -3.26 -39.98
CA ALA A 63 -13.15 -3.45 -41.00
C ALA A 63 -14.25 -4.40 -40.49
N ILE A 64 -13.90 -5.44 -39.76
CA ILE A 64 -14.86 -6.36 -39.10
C ILE A 64 -15.76 -5.55 -38.15
N PHE A 65 -15.19 -4.73 -37.26
CA PHE A 65 -15.95 -3.89 -36.34
C PHE A 65 -16.84 -2.87 -37.07
N ASP A 66 -16.31 -2.24 -38.11
CA ASP A 66 -17.06 -1.24 -38.90
C ASP A 66 -18.25 -1.88 -39.63
N LEU A 67 -18.10 -3.09 -40.16
CA LEU A 67 -19.17 -3.83 -40.80
C LEU A 67 -20.25 -4.26 -39.79
N ASP A 68 -19.86 -4.81 -38.63
CA ASP A 68 -20.80 -5.19 -37.59
C ASP A 68 -21.60 -3.98 -37.06
N LYS A 69 -20.95 -2.82 -36.90
CA LYS A 69 -21.60 -1.56 -36.53
C LYS A 69 -22.63 -1.11 -37.58
N ASP A 70 -22.36 -1.33 -38.87
CA ASP A 70 -23.27 -1.02 -39.98
C ASP A 70 -24.38 -2.10 -40.10
N GLY A 71 -24.39 -3.13 -39.28
CA GLY A 71 -25.35 -4.24 -39.35
C GLY A 71 -25.09 -5.25 -40.46
N ILE A 72 -23.87 -5.22 -41.04
CA ILE A 72 -23.45 -6.10 -42.13
C ILE A 72 -22.62 -7.23 -41.52
N VAL A 73 -22.96 -8.49 -41.84
CA VAL A 73 -22.18 -9.65 -41.42
C VAL A 73 -20.80 -9.60 -42.08
N PRO A 74 -19.70 -9.61 -41.29
CA PRO A 74 -18.36 -9.57 -41.84
C PRO A 74 -18.04 -10.88 -42.60
N ASP A 75 -17.72 -10.79 -43.87
CA ASP A 75 -17.15 -11.85 -44.68
C ASP A 75 -15.91 -11.33 -45.43
N PRO A 76 -15.07 -12.22 -46.00
CA PRO A 76 -13.85 -11.79 -46.69
C PRO A 76 -14.10 -10.79 -47.86
N GLY A 77 -15.18 -10.97 -48.63
CA GLY A 77 -15.53 -10.10 -49.74
C GLY A 77 -15.92 -8.70 -49.27
N MET A 78 -16.76 -8.61 -48.19
CA MET A 78 -17.17 -7.32 -47.63
C MET A 78 -15.99 -6.59 -46.96
N ILE A 79 -15.11 -7.32 -46.28
CA ILE A 79 -13.90 -6.76 -45.71
C ILE A 79 -12.97 -6.25 -46.81
N ALA A 80 -12.72 -7.06 -47.85
CA ALA A 80 -11.88 -6.66 -48.98
C ALA A 80 -12.38 -5.39 -49.67
N ASN A 81 -13.70 -5.29 -49.89
CA ASN A 81 -14.33 -4.08 -50.42
C ASN A 81 -14.12 -2.87 -49.49
N ARG A 82 -14.27 -3.05 -48.18
CA ARG A 82 -14.14 -1.97 -47.19
C ARG A 82 -12.72 -1.40 -47.12
N ILE A 83 -11.69 -2.25 -47.22
CA ILE A 83 -10.29 -1.83 -47.13
C ILE A 83 -9.51 -1.83 -48.44
N GLY A 84 -10.19 -2.10 -49.55
CA GLY A 84 -9.62 -2.00 -50.89
C GLY A 84 -8.64 -3.12 -51.26
N LEU A 85 -8.84 -4.37 -50.76
CA LEU A 85 -8.01 -5.52 -51.13
C LEU A 85 -8.47 -6.12 -52.47
N GLN A 86 -7.50 -6.57 -53.27
CA GLN A 86 -7.73 -7.22 -54.56
C GLN A 86 -6.68 -8.31 -54.80
N GLY A 87 -6.99 -9.24 -55.73
CA GLY A 87 -6.06 -10.26 -56.18
C GLY A 87 -5.52 -11.15 -55.07
N PRO A 88 -4.20 -11.34 -54.94
CA PRO A 88 -3.60 -12.24 -53.96
C PRO A 88 -3.92 -11.88 -52.50
N ASP A 89 -4.13 -10.61 -52.18
CA ASP A 89 -4.44 -10.17 -50.82
C ASP A 89 -5.86 -10.57 -50.41
N LEU A 90 -6.80 -10.62 -51.35
CA LEU A 90 -8.14 -11.16 -51.11
C LEU A 90 -8.08 -12.68 -50.84
N ALA A 91 -7.33 -13.43 -51.69
CA ALA A 91 -7.14 -14.87 -51.48
C ALA A 91 -6.52 -15.17 -50.12
N ASN A 92 -5.53 -14.39 -49.66
CA ASN A 92 -4.94 -14.51 -48.35
C ASN A 92 -5.97 -14.25 -47.22
N LEU A 93 -6.91 -13.35 -47.43
CA LEU A 93 -8.00 -13.08 -46.45
C LEU A 93 -9.03 -14.21 -46.41
N GLU A 94 -9.35 -14.81 -47.58
CA GLU A 94 -10.22 -16.00 -47.67
C GLU A 94 -9.58 -17.19 -46.95
N ASP A 95 -8.30 -17.47 -47.18
CA ASP A 95 -7.53 -18.50 -46.48
C ASP A 95 -7.50 -18.27 -44.96
N LEU A 96 -7.42 -17.02 -44.52
CA LEU A 96 -7.41 -16.63 -43.13
C LEU A 96 -8.69 -17.08 -42.37
N THR A 97 -9.81 -17.19 -43.07
CA THR A 97 -11.10 -17.65 -42.51
C THR A 97 -10.99 -19.03 -41.86
N TRP A 98 -10.17 -19.90 -42.43
CA TRP A 98 -10.11 -21.33 -42.03
C TRP A 98 -8.85 -21.71 -41.23
N VAL A 99 -8.06 -20.75 -40.81
CA VAL A 99 -6.83 -21.01 -40.04
C VAL A 99 -7.12 -21.54 -38.62
N ALA A 100 -8.17 -21.08 -37.97
CA ALA A 100 -8.59 -21.62 -36.69
C ALA A 100 -9.49 -22.86 -36.88
N ILE A 101 -9.15 -23.94 -36.15
CA ILE A 101 -9.90 -25.20 -36.26
C ILE A 101 -11.28 -25.07 -35.60
N SER A 102 -11.40 -24.26 -34.53
CA SER A 102 -12.65 -24.07 -33.78
C SER A 102 -12.82 -22.64 -33.29
N PRO A 103 -13.95 -21.99 -33.62
CA PRO A 103 -14.30 -20.67 -33.07
C PRO A 103 -14.46 -20.65 -31.54
N SER A 104 -14.68 -21.81 -30.89
CA SER A 104 -14.80 -21.92 -29.43
C SER A 104 -13.52 -21.50 -28.70
N ASN A 105 -12.38 -21.47 -29.38
CA ASN A 105 -11.10 -21.06 -28.80
C ASN A 105 -10.87 -19.53 -28.86
N ALA A 106 -11.81 -18.75 -29.38
CA ALA A 106 -11.66 -17.28 -29.52
C ALA A 106 -11.26 -16.61 -28.20
N ARG A 107 -11.83 -17.02 -27.07
CA ARG A 107 -11.48 -16.48 -25.73
C ARG A 107 -10.00 -16.72 -25.40
N HIS A 108 -9.49 -17.90 -25.68
CA HIS A 108 -8.08 -18.21 -25.44
C HIS A 108 -7.15 -17.31 -26.26
N TYR A 109 -7.46 -17.12 -27.56
CA TYR A 109 -6.66 -16.28 -28.43
C TYR A 109 -6.73 -14.81 -28.01
N ALA A 110 -7.90 -14.30 -27.64
CA ALA A 110 -8.09 -12.95 -27.14
C ALA A 110 -7.28 -12.70 -25.83
N GLN A 111 -7.30 -13.67 -24.90
CA GLN A 111 -6.51 -13.59 -23.67
C GLN A 111 -5.01 -13.55 -23.96
N LYS A 112 -4.51 -14.39 -24.86
CA LYS A 112 -3.09 -14.40 -25.25
C LYS A 112 -2.67 -13.06 -25.88
N LEU A 113 -3.51 -12.48 -26.71
CA LEU A 113 -3.24 -11.16 -27.31
C LEU A 113 -3.26 -10.05 -26.25
N ALA A 114 -4.14 -10.13 -25.26
CA ALA A 114 -4.16 -9.19 -24.13
C ALA A 114 -2.86 -9.28 -23.31
N GLU A 115 -2.39 -10.50 -22.96
CA GLU A 115 -1.11 -10.71 -22.27
C GLU A 115 0.07 -10.11 -23.06
N VAL A 116 0.10 -10.31 -24.38
CA VAL A 116 1.15 -9.78 -25.25
C VAL A 116 1.09 -8.26 -25.35
N LYS A 117 -0.11 -7.67 -25.40
CA LYS A 117 -0.32 -6.22 -25.36
C LYS A 117 0.22 -5.61 -24.04
N GLU A 118 -0.10 -6.21 -22.90
CA GLU A 118 0.39 -5.75 -21.61
C GLU A 118 1.92 -5.76 -21.53
N ARG A 119 2.56 -6.83 -22.02
CA ARG A 119 4.03 -6.91 -22.08
C ARG A 119 4.61 -5.82 -22.99
N ARG A 120 4.02 -5.58 -24.18
CA ARG A 120 4.44 -4.49 -25.06
C ARG A 120 4.34 -3.14 -24.36
N GLN A 121 3.22 -2.88 -23.70
CA GLN A 121 2.99 -1.62 -23.01
C GLN A 121 3.99 -1.41 -21.88
N ALA A 122 4.29 -2.44 -21.09
CA ALA A 122 5.28 -2.40 -20.02
C ALA A 122 6.69 -2.05 -20.56
N ILE A 123 7.07 -2.60 -21.70
CA ILE A 123 8.35 -2.29 -22.36
C ILE A 123 8.39 -0.83 -22.85
N ILE A 124 7.30 -0.36 -23.47
CA ILE A 124 7.18 1.03 -23.95
C ILE A 124 7.25 2.00 -22.76
N ASP A 125 6.58 1.70 -21.67
CA ASP A 125 6.57 2.53 -20.46
C ASP A 125 7.94 2.55 -19.76
N ALA A 126 8.64 1.41 -19.74
CA ALA A 126 10.00 1.33 -19.27
C ALA A 126 10.97 2.18 -20.13
N ASP A 127 10.86 2.13 -21.46
CA ASP A 127 11.68 2.97 -22.37
C ASP A 127 11.42 4.45 -22.12
N LYS A 128 10.14 4.86 -21.99
CA LYS A 128 9.78 6.25 -21.65
C LYS A 128 10.40 6.70 -20.32
N LEU A 129 10.35 5.86 -19.28
CA LEU A 129 10.97 6.16 -17.98
C LEU A 129 12.48 6.29 -18.10
N VAL A 130 13.14 5.39 -18.83
CA VAL A 130 14.60 5.44 -19.05
C VAL A 130 14.97 6.74 -19.78
N ARG A 131 14.23 7.12 -20.83
CA ARG A 131 14.47 8.37 -21.56
C ARG A 131 14.25 9.59 -20.67
N ALA A 132 13.17 9.61 -19.87
CA ALA A 132 12.89 10.68 -18.93
C ALA A 132 13.97 10.80 -17.84
N ALA A 133 14.49 9.66 -17.36
CA ALA A 133 15.59 9.63 -16.40
C ALA A 133 16.91 10.18 -16.96
N ASN A 134 17.12 10.04 -18.27
CA ASN A 134 18.33 10.52 -18.97
C ASN A 134 18.19 11.95 -19.54
N SER A 135 17.01 12.57 -19.45
CA SER A 135 16.75 13.90 -20.03
C SER A 135 17.38 15.07 -19.26
N ASN A 136 17.94 14.84 -18.07
CA ASN A 136 18.42 15.89 -17.13
C ASN A 136 17.34 16.93 -16.74
N VAL A 137 16.07 16.67 -17.02
CA VAL A 137 14.91 17.49 -16.65
C VAL A 137 14.09 16.74 -15.63
N PRO A 138 14.14 17.13 -14.33
CA PRO A 138 13.45 16.41 -13.25
C PRO A 138 11.95 16.25 -13.47
N GLU A 139 11.31 17.22 -14.11
CA GLU A 139 9.88 17.25 -14.41
C GLU A 139 9.46 16.17 -15.41
N ASP A 140 10.38 15.72 -16.28
CA ASP A 140 10.07 14.68 -17.28
C ASP A 140 9.73 13.34 -16.61
N ILE A 141 10.45 12.94 -15.57
CA ILE A 141 10.15 11.72 -14.82
C ILE A 141 8.78 11.80 -14.16
N VAL A 142 8.45 12.96 -13.56
CA VAL A 142 7.15 13.17 -12.89
C VAL A 142 6.03 13.08 -13.90
N ARG A 143 6.19 13.72 -15.07
CA ARG A 143 5.22 13.71 -16.16
C ARG A 143 4.99 12.29 -16.69
N VAL A 144 6.05 11.53 -16.99
CA VAL A 144 5.94 10.17 -17.54
C VAL A 144 5.32 9.21 -16.52
N ARG A 145 5.67 9.33 -15.23
CA ARG A 145 5.02 8.53 -14.17
C ARG A 145 3.53 8.82 -14.06
N ALA A 146 3.12 10.09 -14.14
CA ALA A 146 1.71 10.47 -14.13
C ALA A 146 0.96 9.94 -15.36
N GLU A 147 1.59 9.96 -16.55
CA GLU A 147 1.03 9.40 -17.79
C GLU A 147 0.82 7.89 -17.68
N ILE A 148 1.79 7.16 -17.11
CA ILE A 148 1.69 5.70 -16.91
C ILE A 148 0.60 5.39 -15.87
N ALA A 149 0.56 6.12 -14.76
CA ALA A 149 -0.45 5.94 -13.72
C ALA A 149 -1.87 6.18 -14.24
N LYS A 150 -2.07 7.23 -15.04
CA LYS A 150 -3.36 7.55 -15.66
C LYS A 150 -3.85 6.47 -16.64
N ARG A 151 -2.93 5.76 -17.31
CA ARG A 151 -3.27 4.64 -18.20
C ARG A 151 -3.55 3.33 -17.46
N ALA A 152 -2.89 3.13 -16.30
CA ALA A 152 -3.11 1.95 -15.46
C ALA A 152 -4.47 1.97 -14.76
N ASP A 153 -5.13 3.13 -14.70
CA ASP A 153 -6.50 3.29 -14.18
C ASP A 153 -7.45 3.62 -15.35
N PRO A 154 -7.98 2.60 -16.04
CA PRO A 154 -8.84 2.78 -17.21
C PRO A 154 -10.26 3.25 -16.87
N ASP A 155 -10.56 3.44 -15.58
CA ASP A 155 -11.89 3.90 -15.16
C ASP A 155 -11.95 5.44 -15.21
N GLU A 156 -12.69 5.97 -16.18
CA GLU A 156 -12.92 7.41 -16.35
C GLU A 156 -13.54 8.07 -15.10
N THR A 157 -14.02 7.26 -14.15
CA THR A 157 -14.60 7.74 -12.89
C THR A 157 -13.55 8.20 -11.88
N GLY A 158 -12.27 7.86 -12.08
CA GLY A 158 -11.17 8.13 -11.12
C GLY A 158 -11.25 7.30 -9.84
N PHE A 159 -12.14 6.30 -9.78
CA PHE A 159 -12.25 5.38 -8.66
C PHE A 159 -11.57 4.03 -8.96
N ALA A 160 -10.82 3.49 -8.01
CA ALA A 160 -10.29 2.14 -8.12
C ALA A 160 -11.41 1.11 -7.97
N VAL A 161 -11.76 0.40 -9.05
CA VAL A 161 -12.80 -0.63 -9.04
C VAL A 161 -12.19 -2.00 -8.78
N ILE A 162 -12.61 -2.65 -7.71
CA ILE A 162 -12.22 -4.02 -7.39
C ILE A 162 -13.32 -4.98 -7.91
N ARG A 163 -12.97 -5.81 -8.89
CA ARG A 163 -13.87 -6.85 -9.40
C ARG A 163 -13.68 -8.14 -8.60
N PRO A 164 -14.72 -8.66 -7.92
CA PRO A 164 -14.61 -9.85 -7.07
C PRO A 164 -14.06 -11.07 -7.81
N SER A 165 -14.47 -11.31 -9.06
CA SER A 165 -14.00 -12.43 -9.88
C SER A 165 -12.48 -12.38 -10.13
N VAL A 166 -11.92 -11.18 -10.32
CA VAL A 166 -10.47 -10.97 -10.48
C VAL A 166 -9.76 -11.16 -9.15
N ALA A 167 -10.35 -10.63 -8.06
CA ALA A 167 -9.77 -10.76 -6.73
C ALA A 167 -9.71 -12.22 -6.26
N PHE A 168 -10.73 -13.03 -6.55
CA PHE A 168 -10.75 -14.47 -6.21
C PHE A 168 -9.69 -15.29 -6.95
N ALA A 169 -9.35 -14.89 -8.17
CA ALA A 169 -8.32 -15.58 -8.97
C ALA A 169 -6.88 -15.13 -8.61
N LYS A 170 -6.73 -14.10 -7.79
CA LYS A 170 -5.43 -13.48 -7.50
C LYS A 170 -4.79 -14.14 -6.28
N ILE A 171 -3.58 -14.68 -6.44
CA ILE A 171 -2.76 -15.11 -5.31
C ILE A 171 -2.08 -13.87 -4.73
N LEU A 172 -2.50 -13.50 -3.52
CA LEU A 172 -1.91 -12.37 -2.81
C LEU A 172 -0.71 -12.85 -1.98
N PRO A 173 0.40 -12.07 -1.96
CA PRO A 173 1.49 -12.33 -1.04
C PRO A 173 1.01 -12.15 0.41
N PRO A 174 1.69 -12.76 1.40
CA PRO A 174 1.38 -12.54 2.80
C PRO A 174 1.48 -11.05 3.14
N PRO A 175 0.64 -10.55 4.05
CA PRO A 175 0.65 -9.14 4.43
C PRO A 175 1.97 -8.76 5.10
N ILE A 176 2.50 -7.60 4.71
CA ILE A 176 3.69 -7.01 5.32
C ILE A 176 3.23 -6.03 6.40
N TYR A 177 3.88 -6.06 7.56
CA TYR A 177 3.64 -5.15 8.67
C TYR A 177 4.93 -4.41 9.04
N VAL A 178 4.82 -3.15 9.47
CA VAL A 178 5.94 -2.34 10.00
C VAL A 178 6.03 -2.52 11.51
N LEU A 179 4.90 -2.50 12.19
CA LEU A 179 4.68 -2.94 13.56
C LEU A 179 3.56 -3.99 13.55
N PRO A 180 3.32 -4.74 14.64
CA PRO A 180 2.24 -5.71 14.69
C PRO A 180 0.92 -5.10 14.19
N SER A 181 0.38 -5.66 13.11
CA SER A 181 -0.86 -5.23 12.45
C SER A 181 -0.89 -3.82 11.85
N LEU A 182 0.22 -3.07 11.84
CA LEU A 182 0.34 -1.80 11.13
C LEU A 182 0.95 -2.03 9.74
N ARG A 183 0.17 -1.77 8.71
CA ARG A 183 0.60 -1.94 7.31
C ARG A 183 1.29 -0.70 6.73
N PRO A 184 2.17 -0.85 5.74
CA PRO A 184 2.55 0.25 4.86
C PRO A 184 1.30 0.95 4.28
N ARG A 185 1.42 2.22 3.96
CA ARG A 185 0.35 3.07 3.41
C ARG A 185 -0.85 3.27 4.35
N THR A 186 -0.66 3.10 5.65
CA THR A 186 -1.70 3.34 6.65
C THR A 186 -1.21 4.24 7.77
N VAL A 187 -2.17 4.86 8.47
CA VAL A 187 -1.90 5.75 9.59
C VAL A 187 -2.22 5.05 10.90
N GLY A 188 -1.28 5.13 11.84
CA GLY A 188 -1.42 4.66 13.22
C GLY A 188 -1.17 5.77 14.24
N LEU A 189 -1.66 5.58 15.46
CA LEU A 189 -1.45 6.48 16.58
C LEU A 189 -0.62 5.81 17.67
N ILE A 190 0.28 6.58 18.29
CA ILE A 190 0.85 6.27 19.60
C ILE A 190 0.19 7.20 20.62
N VAL A 191 -0.53 6.61 21.57
CA VAL A 191 -1.38 7.32 22.51
C VAL A 191 -0.91 7.08 23.94
N ALA A 192 -0.66 8.13 24.69
CA ALA A 192 -0.36 8.04 26.12
C ALA A 192 -0.48 9.38 26.84
N GLN A 193 -0.49 9.34 28.15
CA GLN A 193 -0.37 10.54 29.02
C GLN A 193 1.03 11.17 28.91
N GLU A 194 1.12 12.45 29.26
CA GLU A 194 2.42 13.12 29.40
C GLU A 194 3.34 12.39 30.40
N GLY A 195 4.64 12.36 30.10
CA GLY A 195 5.65 11.73 30.96
C GLY A 195 5.70 10.20 30.88
N THR A 196 4.85 9.56 30.07
CA THR A 196 4.84 8.08 29.94
C THR A 196 6.04 7.56 29.11
N GLY A 197 6.70 8.40 28.30
CA GLY A 197 7.85 8.01 27.47
C GLY A 197 7.54 7.85 25.97
N LYS A 198 6.47 8.47 25.49
CA LYS A 198 6.06 8.39 24.06
C LYS A 198 7.18 8.70 23.08
N SER A 199 7.86 9.83 23.26
CA SER A 199 8.92 10.28 22.35
C SER A 199 10.15 9.36 22.39
N PHE A 200 10.48 8.78 23.57
CA PHE A 200 11.50 7.73 23.66
C PHE A 200 11.08 6.51 22.85
N LEU A 201 9.88 5.96 23.12
CA LEU A 201 9.38 4.79 22.40
C LEU A 201 9.33 5.04 20.88
N ALA A 202 8.94 6.24 20.47
CA ALA A 202 8.89 6.58 19.04
C ALA A 202 10.28 6.61 18.38
N LEU A 203 11.31 7.12 19.08
CA LEU A 203 12.70 7.06 18.63
C LEU A 203 13.24 5.63 18.62
N GLU A 204 12.90 4.83 19.63
CA GLU A 204 13.26 3.42 19.73
C GLU A 204 12.63 2.59 18.61
N ILE A 205 11.35 2.82 18.29
CA ILE A 205 10.67 2.23 17.12
C ILE A 205 11.35 2.68 15.81
N ALA A 206 11.71 3.97 15.71
CA ALA A 206 12.38 4.50 14.53
C ALA A 206 13.75 3.82 14.32
N LEU A 207 14.53 3.68 15.37
CA LEU A 207 15.83 3.02 15.35
C LEU A 207 15.70 1.51 15.11
N ALA A 208 14.72 0.85 15.76
CA ALA A 208 14.43 -0.55 15.52
C ALA A 208 14.08 -0.82 14.04
N LYS A 209 13.26 0.04 13.43
CA LYS A 209 12.94 -0.04 12.00
C LYS A 209 14.17 0.23 11.13
N ALA A 210 14.99 1.21 11.45
CA ALA A 210 16.19 1.56 10.67
C ALA A 210 17.26 0.45 10.72
N THR A 211 17.50 -0.08 11.91
CA THR A 211 18.62 -1.01 12.17
C THR A 211 18.23 -2.49 12.06
N GLY A 212 16.96 -2.81 12.30
CA GLY A 212 16.48 -4.18 12.47
C GLY A 212 16.64 -4.72 13.90
N HIS A 213 17.14 -3.90 14.85
CA HIS A 213 17.32 -4.26 16.24
C HIS A 213 16.18 -3.68 17.11
N ASP A 214 15.24 -4.52 17.52
CA ASP A 214 14.09 -4.13 18.34
C ASP A 214 14.38 -4.35 19.83
N MET A 215 14.89 -3.31 20.49
CA MET A 215 15.18 -3.34 21.92
C MET A 215 13.94 -3.36 22.82
N THR A 216 12.78 -3.00 22.26
CA THR A 216 11.51 -2.97 23.00
C THR A 216 10.78 -4.31 22.95
N GLY A 217 11.11 -5.19 22.02
CA GLY A 217 10.45 -6.47 21.81
C GLY A 217 8.99 -6.36 21.35
N ILE A 218 8.52 -5.17 20.91
CA ILE A 218 7.14 -4.95 20.44
C ILE A 218 6.89 -5.68 19.12
N GLY A 219 7.94 -6.00 18.36
CA GLY A 219 7.84 -6.67 17.07
C GLY A 219 7.92 -5.69 15.89
N VAL A 220 8.81 -4.70 16.00
CA VAL A 220 9.13 -3.81 14.88
C VAL A 220 9.85 -4.60 13.80
N THR A 221 9.33 -4.61 12.57
CA THR A 221 9.96 -5.31 11.44
C THR A 221 10.97 -4.42 10.74
N GLY A 222 12.21 -4.83 10.68
CA GLY A 222 13.30 -4.08 10.03
C GLY A 222 14.16 -4.96 9.14
N PRO A 223 15.26 -4.42 8.55
CA PRO A 223 15.57 -2.99 8.50
C PRO A 223 14.86 -2.26 7.36
N GLY A 224 14.76 -0.92 7.47
CA GLY A 224 14.16 -0.08 6.43
C GLY A 224 14.37 1.42 6.66
N GLY A 225 14.01 2.24 5.66
CA GLY A 225 14.16 3.69 5.74
C GLY A 225 13.13 4.36 6.63
N VAL A 226 13.56 5.30 7.48
CA VAL A 226 12.67 6.00 8.42
C VAL A 226 12.91 7.51 8.35
N VAL A 227 11.83 8.29 8.46
CA VAL A 227 11.93 9.74 8.75
C VAL A 227 11.16 10.05 10.02
N TYR A 228 11.81 10.72 10.94
CA TYR A 228 11.24 11.22 12.18
C TYR A 228 11.13 12.74 12.15
N PHE A 229 9.90 13.26 12.10
CA PHE A 229 9.62 14.69 12.15
C PHE A 229 9.39 15.12 13.60
N SER A 230 10.36 15.82 14.19
CA SER A 230 10.27 16.38 15.54
C SER A 230 9.81 17.82 15.50
N LYS A 231 8.64 18.11 16.10
CA LYS A 231 8.10 19.47 16.22
C LYS A 231 8.06 19.98 17.66
N GLU A 232 8.11 19.07 18.64
CA GLU A 232 7.93 19.40 20.05
C GLU A 232 9.23 19.79 20.72
N ASP A 233 10.28 18.98 20.54
CA ASP A 233 11.56 19.14 21.21
C ASP A 233 12.62 19.84 20.35
N PRO A 234 13.50 20.66 20.94
CA PRO A 234 14.67 21.19 20.26
C PRO A 234 15.65 20.07 19.87
N PRO A 235 16.51 20.29 18.84
CA PRO A 235 17.45 19.28 18.37
C PRO A 235 18.33 18.68 19.47
N GLU A 236 18.79 19.48 20.41
CA GLU A 236 19.67 19.07 21.48
C GLU A 236 19.05 17.99 22.37
N ILE A 237 17.74 18.10 22.65
CA ILE A 237 17.01 17.08 23.43
C ILE A 237 16.89 15.77 22.66
N ILE A 238 16.73 15.84 21.33
CA ILE A 238 16.72 14.63 20.49
C ILE A 238 18.10 13.97 20.49
N GLU A 239 19.17 14.76 20.42
CA GLU A 239 20.55 14.26 20.47
C GLU A 239 20.84 13.60 21.83
N GLU A 240 20.44 14.21 22.96
CA GLU A 240 20.55 13.60 24.29
C GLU A 240 19.84 12.24 24.36
N ARG A 241 18.62 12.14 23.82
CA ARG A 241 17.89 10.85 23.78
C ARG A 241 18.61 9.80 22.92
N LEU A 242 19.13 10.22 21.75
CA LEU A 242 19.91 9.32 20.90
C LEU A 242 21.20 8.85 21.58
N GLN A 243 21.86 9.72 22.34
CA GLN A 243 23.03 9.35 23.14
C GLN A 243 22.68 8.33 24.25
N ALA A 244 21.51 8.44 24.87
CA ALA A 244 21.04 7.48 25.85
C ALA A 244 20.70 6.11 25.23
N ILE A 245 20.18 6.10 23.99
CA ILE A 245 19.81 4.87 23.27
C ILE A 245 21.04 4.19 22.63
N GLY A 246 22.02 4.98 22.16
CA GLY A 246 23.16 4.51 21.36
C GLY A 246 23.91 3.31 21.92
N PRO A 247 24.24 3.23 23.24
CA PRO A 247 24.92 2.09 23.82
C PRO A 247 24.18 0.76 23.67
N LEU A 248 22.84 0.77 23.64
CA LEU A 248 22.02 -0.42 23.49
C LEU A 248 22.04 -0.98 22.07
N ILE A 249 22.23 -0.12 21.05
CA ILE A 249 22.31 -0.51 19.65
C ILE A 249 23.73 -0.99 19.29
N SER A 250 24.74 -0.37 19.91
CA SER A 250 26.16 -0.61 19.57
C SER A 250 26.62 -2.05 19.89
N SER A 251 25.96 -2.70 20.87
CA SER A 251 26.31 -4.05 21.30
C SER A 251 26.10 -5.14 20.24
N ASP A 252 25.20 -4.92 19.29
CA ASP A 252 24.71 -5.98 18.37
C ASP A 252 25.14 -5.80 16.91
N GLY A 253 26.08 -4.89 16.61
CA GLY A 253 26.54 -4.64 15.22
C GLY A 253 25.50 -3.93 14.34
N ALA A 254 24.33 -3.56 14.88
CA ALA A 254 23.26 -2.84 14.18
C ALA A 254 23.60 -1.37 13.91
N PHE A 255 24.64 -0.84 14.56
CA PHE A 255 25.05 0.56 14.48
C PHE A 255 25.35 1.04 13.06
N GLY A 256 25.84 0.18 12.17
CA GLY A 256 26.13 0.53 10.77
C GLY A 256 24.90 0.95 9.93
N ARG A 257 23.69 0.82 10.46
CA ARG A 257 22.44 1.19 9.77
C ARG A 257 21.67 2.33 10.41
N VAL A 258 22.19 2.96 11.46
CA VAL A 258 21.50 4.04 12.18
C VAL A 258 21.14 5.22 11.26
N ASP A 259 21.95 5.47 10.22
CA ASP A 259 21.71 6.55 9.25
C ASP A 259 20.57 6.26 8.26
N ALA A 260 19.95 5.08 8.32
CA ALA A 260 18.67 4.83 7.65
C ALA A 260 17.50 5.57 8.35
N LEU A 261 17.71 6.06 9.56
CA LEU A 261 16.85 7.02 10.25
C LEU A 261 17.30 8.44 9.95
N GLU A 262 16.44 9.22 9.31
CA GLU A 262 16.60 10.66 9.12
C GLU A 262 15.72 11.40 10.12
N ILE A 263 16.29 12.35 10.87
CA ILE A 263 15.53 13.18 11.82
C ILE A 263 15.42 14.59 11.27
N VAL A 264 14.18 15.03 11.07
CA VAL A 264 13.86 16.37 10.56
C VAL A 264 13.33 17.22 11.69
N SER A 265 14.13 18.16 12.20
CA SER A 265 13.65 19.11 13.19
C SER A 265 12.79 20.20 12.56
N LEU A 266 11.55 20.27 13.02
CA LEU A 266 10.57 21.31 12.73
C LEU A 266 10.41 22.28 13.93
N TYR A 267 11.21 22.12 14.99
CA TYR A 267 11.19 23.00 16.16
C TYR A 267 11.48 24.45 15.76
N GLY A 268 10.68 25.38 16.28
CA GLY A 268 10.79 26.81 15.94
C GLY A 268 10.40 27.19 14.50
N LYS A 269 10.04 26.21 13.62
CA LYS A 269 9.65 26.50 12.24
C LYS A 269 8.12 26.58 12.10
N PRO A 270 7.58 27.41 11.18
CA PRO A 270 6.16 27.39 10.85
C PRO A 270 5.83 26.09 10.06
N ALA A 271 5.37 25.08 10.76
CA ALA A 271 5.08 23.76 10.19
C ALA A 271 3.66 23.30 10.52
N THR A 272 2.68 24.21 10.38
CA THR A 272 1.26 23.90 10.50
C THR A 272 0.75 23.31 9.18
N LEU A 273 0.19 22.10 9.21
CA LEU A 273 -0.39 21.43 8.04
C LEU A 273 -1.78 21.99 7.70
N VAL A 274 -2.57 22.26 8.73
CA VAL A 274 -3.93 22.84 8.61
C VAL A 274 -4.11 23.91 9.66
N SER A 275 -4.55 25.10 9.24
CA SER A 275 -4.88 26.21 10.13
C SER A 275 -6.31 26.11 10.65
N GLU A 276 -6.69 26.97 11.64
CA GLU A 276 -8.05 27.09 12.19
C GLU A 276 -9.16 27.29 11.13
N LYS A 277 -8.83 27.91 10.00
CA LYS A 277 -9.76 28.10 8.88
C LYS A 277 -9.78 26.92 7.91
N SER A 278 -9.28 25.76 8.32
CA SER A 278 -9.11 24.55 7.48
C SER A 278 -8.29 24.80 6.20
N LEU A 279 -7.41 25.81 6.20
CA LEU A 279 -6.51 26.06 5.09
C LEU A 279 -5.35 25.06 5.14
N VAL A 280 -5.25 24.27 4.10
CA VAL A 280 -4.25 23.20 3.97
C VAL A 280 -2.95 23.77 3.41
N ASN A 281 -1.83 23.48 4.06
CA ASN A 281 -0.49 23.85 3.62
C ASN A 281 0.09 22.85 2.62
N GLU A 282 -0.39 22.92 1.38
CA GLU A 282 0.03 22.03 0.29
C GLU A 282 1.55 22.01 0.04
N LYS A 283 2.22 23.15 0.27
CA LYS A 283 3.69 23.24 0.10
C LYS A 283 4.41 22.35 1.12
N LEU A 284 4.00 22.43 2.38
CA LEU A 284 4.58 21.62 3.46
C LEU A 284 4.28 20.13 3.24
N ILE A 285 3.04 19.78 2.84
CA ILE A 285 2.65 18.40 2.55
C ILE A 285 3.52 17.82 1.44
N ARG A 286 3.73 18.54 0.33
CA ARG A 286 4.62 18.09 -0.76
C ARG A 286 6.07 17.93 -0.31
N GLN A 287 6.56 18.79 0.59
CA GLN A 287 7.91 18.65 1.16
C GLN A 287 8.01 17.36 2.00
N ILE A 288 7.02 17.08 2.84
CA ILE A 288 6.95 15.86 3.65
C ILE A 288 6.90 14.62 2.74
N ILE A 289 6.03 14.62 1.72
CA ILE A 289 5.93 13.52 0.76
C ILE A 289 7.27 13.30 0.05
N LYS A 290 7.92 14.37 -0.43
CA LYS A 290 9.23 14.27 -1.08
C LYS A 290 10.28 13.65 -0.16
N THR A 291 10.33 14.06 1.11
CA THR A 291 11.28 13.54 2.10
C THR A 291 10.99 12.09 2.46
N GLY A 292 9.69 11.74 2.58
CA GLY A 292 9.24 10.41 2.96
C GLY A 292 9.13 9.40 1.81
N TYR A 293 9.33 9.82 0.57
CA TYR A 293 9.16 8.94 -0.59
C TYR A 293 10.11 7.74 -0.57
N GLY A 294 9.56 6.53 -0.66
CA GLY A 294 10.33 5.28 -0.63
C GLY A 294 10.86 4.90 0.75
N LYS A 295 10.44 5.59 1.82
CA LYS A 295 10.68 5.17 3.20
C LYS A 295 9.63 4.17 3.65
N ASP A 296 9.94 3.39 4.69
CA ASP A 296 9.01 2.41 5.26
C ASP A 296 8.14 2.98 6.38
N LEU A 297 8.68 3.97 7.10
CA LEU A 297 8.03 4.55 8.28
C LEU A 297 8.27 6.05 8.36
N LEU A 298 7.21 6.82 8.58
CA LEU A 298 7.25 8.23 8.93
C LEU A 298 6.65 8.42 10.32
N ILE A 299 7.34 9.12 11.20
CA ILE A 299 6.88 9.41 12.57
C ILE A 299 6.75 10.92 12.74
N PHE A 300 5.65 11.36 13.35
CA PHE A 300 5.38 12.78 13.63
C PHE A 300 5.22 12.99 15.14
N ASP A 301 6.17 13.69 15.74
CA ASP A 301 6.20 14.02 17.17
C ASP A 301 6.14 15.54 17.37
N THR A 302 5.02 16.09 17.77
CA THR A 302 3.73 15.52 18.11
C THR A 302 2.66 16.06 17.16
N LEU A 303 1.57 15.32 17.01
CA LEU A 303 0.43 15.68 16.15
C LEU A 303 -0.12 17.06 16.50
N ARG A 304 -0.31 17.36 17.79
CA ARG A 304 -0.88 18.63 18.30
C ARG A 304 -0.14 19.88 17.79
N LYS A 305 1.14 19.78 17.53
CA LYS A 305 1.97 20.90 17.05
C LYS A 305 1.93 21.10 15.52
N LEU A 306 1.23 20.23 14.80
CA LEU A 306 1.17 20.25 13.34
C LEU A 306 -0.14 20.83 12.79
N HIS A 307 -1.08 21.20 13.64
CA HIS A 307 -2.36 21.79 13.25
C HIS A 307 -2.89 22.79 14.29
N ASP A 308 -3.78 23.66 13.86
CA ASP A 308 -4.47 24.64 14.71
C ASP A 308 -5.97 24.30 14.86
N LEU A 309 -6.37 23.06 14.49
CA LEU A 309 -7.75 22.59 14.53
C LEU A 309 -8.19 22.23 15.95
N GLU A 310 -9.51 22.21 16.17
CA GLU A 310 -10.12 21.78 17.44
C GLU A 310 -10.14 20.25 17.56
N GLU A 311 -9.33 19.67 18.46
CA GLU A 311 -9.19 18.23 18.64
C GLU A 311 -10.48 17.51 19.06
N ASN A 312 -11.44 18.23 19.65
CA ASN A 312 -12.74 17.69 20.01
C ASN A 312 -13.72 17.64 18.83
N SER A 313 -13.39 18.29 17.73
CA SER A 313 -14.18 18.29 16.49
C SER A 313 -13.85 17.06 15.65
N SER A 314 -14.78 16.09 15.60
CA SER A 314 -14.62 14.90 14.78
C SER A 314 -14.48 15.21 13.29
N GLY A 315 -15.15 16.26 12.81
CA GLY A 315 -15.04 16.69 11.41
C GLY A 315 -13.67 17.27 11.07
N GLU A 316 -13.10 18.11 11.93
CA GLU A 316 -11.80 18.70 11.72
C GLU A 316 -10.68 17.65 11.82
N MET A 317 -10.78 16.75 12.80
CA MET A 317 -9.83 15.65 12.93
C MET A 317 -9.87 14.68 11.75
N LYS A 318 -11.03 14.50 11.13
CA LYS A 318 -11.15 13.73 9.88
C LYS A 318 -10.34 14.37 8.75
N VAL A 319 -10.47 15.69 8.55
CA VAL A 319 -9.69 16.42 7.52
C VAL A 319 -8.19 16.27 7.75
N LEU A 320 -7.74 16.39 9.00
CA LEU A 320 -6.33 16.20 9.34
C LEU A 320 -5.83 14.79 9.03
N LEU A 321 -6.61 13.76 9.38
CA LEU A 321 -6.25 12.37 9.12
C LEU A 321 -6.25 12.04 7.64
N GLU A 322 -7.16 12.61 6.82
CA GLU A 322 -7.14 12.48 5.36
C GLU A 322 -5.83 13.00 4.73
N ILE A 323 -5.24 14.05 5.31
CA ILE A 323 -3.92 14.54 4.88
C ILE A 323 -2.82 13.51 5.19
N PHE A 324 -2.83 12.89 6.38
CA PHE A 324 -1.86 11.87 6.72
C PHE A 324 -2.09 10.56 5.94
N ASP A 325 -3.34 10.19 5.64
CA ASP A 325 -3.66 9.08 4.74
C ASP A 325 -3.09 9.33 3.34
N ARG A 326 -3.22 10.56 2.82
CA ARG A 326 -2.60 10.97 1.55
C ARG A 326 -1.07 10.86 1.62
N ILE A 327 -0.43 11.35 2.69
CA ILE A 327 1.02 11.24 2.89
C ILE A 327 1.43 9.76 2.90
N ALA A 328 0.73 8.90 3.64
CA ALA A 328 1.00 7.47 3.70
C ALA A 328 0.86 6.79 2.33
N LEU A 329 -0.18 7.15 1.58
CA LEU A 329 -0.45 6.59 0.25
C LEU A 329 0.61 7.01 -0.77
N GLU A 330 0.95 8.30 -0.84
CA GLU A 330 1.89 8.84 -1.83
C GLU A 330 3.35 8.47 -1.53
N THR A 331 3.73 8.34 -0.26
CA THR A 331 5.09 7.91 0.14
C THR A 331 5.28 6.40 0.07
N GLY A 332 4.20 5.63 0.25
CA GLY A 332 4.23 4.18 0.42
C GLY A 332 4.52 3.74 1.86
N ALA A 333 4.86 4.67 2.76
CA ALA A 333 5.24 4.42 4.14
C ALA A 333 4.04 4.15 5.06
N ALA A 334 4.26 3.49 6.19
CA ALA A 334 3.39 3.62 7.35
C ALA A 334 3.63 4.98 8.02
N VAL A 335 2.58 5.60 8.53
CA VAL A 335 2.66 6.87 9.24
C VAL A 335 2.27 6.66 10.70
N LEU A 336 3.13 7.07 11.64
CA LEU A 336 2.85 7.07 13.07
C LEU A 336 2.73 8.50 13.58
N LEU A 337 1.61 8.79 14.24
CA LEU A 337 1.32 10.08 14.85
C LEU A 337 1.37 9.94 16.37
N ILE A 338 2.13 10.79 17.04
CA ILE A 338 2.19 10.82 18.50
C ILE A 338 1.13 11.78 19.03
N HIS A 339 0.23 11.24 19.84
CA HIS A 339 -0.89 11.98 20.41
C HIS A 339 -0.93 11.90 21.93
N HIS A 340 -1.21 13.03 22.59
CA HIS A 340 -1.36 13.15 24.03
C HIS A 340 -2.82 12.96 24.43
N THR A 341 -3.08 12.14 25.46
CA THR A 341 -4.40 12.08 26.09
C THR A 341 -4.49 13.10 27.23
N ASN A 342 -5.62 13.81 27.32
CA ASN A 342 -5.86 14.74 28.41
C ASN A 342 -6.07 13.99 29.73
N LYS A 343 -5.51 14.52 30.83
CA LYS A 343 -5.59 13.95 32.19
C LYS A 343 -7.02 13.83 32.74
N SER A 344 -7.97 14.61 32.21
CA SER A 344 -9.36 14.64 32.71
C SER A 344 -10.18 13.38 32.42
N ALA A 345 -9.73 12.51 31.50
CA ALA A 345 -10.45 11.27 31.18
C ALA A 345 -10.32 10.18 32.28
N ASN A 346 -9.33 10.26 33.17
CA ASN A 346 -9.03 9.23 34.18
C ASN A 346 -9.31 9.63 35.64
N LEU A 347 -9.70 10.90 35.89
CA LEU A 347 -9.93 11.36 37.29
C LEU A 347 -11.26 10.91 37.92
N ASN A 348 -12.17 10.39 37.13
CA ASN A 348 -13.49 9.96 37.61
C ASN A 348 -13.65 8.45 37.63
N GLY A 349 -12.78 7.66 38.15
CA GLY A 349 -12.93 6.25 38.58
C GLY A 349 -14.18 5.44 38.12
N GLN A 350 -14.96 5.94 37.21
CA GLN A 350 -16.16 5.32 36.60
C GLN A 350 -15.76 4.60 35.29
N GLN A 351 -15.33 3.37 35.44
CA GLN A 351 -15.38 2.38 34.39
C GLN A 351 -16.84 2.26 33.94
N GLY A 352 -17.23 2.99 32.88
CA GLY A 352 -18.57 2.83 32.31
C GLY A 352 -19.18 4.02 31.58
N ASP A 353 -18.66 5.23 31.71
CA ASP A 353 -19.30 6.38 31.04
C ASP A 353 -18.55 6.79 29.79
N GLN A 354 -19.11 6.42 28.63
CA GLN A 354 -18.62 6.73 27.28
C GLN A 354 -18.60 8.24 26.98
N SER A 355 -19.10 9.08 27.85
CA SER A 355 -19.23 10.53 27.61
C SER A 355 -18.00 11.35 27.97
N SER A 356 -17.16 10.91 28.92
CA SER A 356 -15.97 11.65 29.35
C SER A 356 -14.73 11.46 28.43
N ALA A 357 -14.79 10.49 27.54
CA ALA A 357 -13.74 10.16 26.57
C ALA A 357 -13.85 10.93 25.24
N ARG A 358 -14.76 11.91 25.09
CA ARG A 358 -15.15 12.48 23.78
C ARG A 358 -14.04 13.27 23.08
N GLY A 359 -13.15 13.93 23.78
CA GLY A 359 -12.10 14.75 23.14
C GLY A 359 -10.97 13.92 22.51
N SER A 360 -10.43 12.91 23.21
CA SER A 360 -9.39 12.02 22.68
C SER A 360 -9.96 10.94 21.73
N ASN A 361 -11.28 10.69 21.79
CA ASN A 361 -11.94 9.65 21.01
C ASN A 361 -12.15 10.02 19.55
N ALA A 362 -12.20 11.32 19.18
CA ALA A 362 -12.39 11.71 17.78
C ALA A 362 -11.23 11.28 16.90
N ILE A 363 -9.99 11.43 17.35
CA ILE A 363 -8.80 11.01 16.59
C ILE A 363 -8.67 9.48 16.61
N VAL A 364 -8.70 8.87 17.80
CA VAL A 364 -8.59 7.41 17.97
C VAL A 364 -9.73 6.70 17.23
N GLY A 365 -10.94 7.24 17.28
CA GLY A 365 -12.11 6.70 16.58
C GLY A 365 -11.98 6.66 15.05
N ASN A 366 -11.25 7.60 14.46
CA ASN A 366 -11.06 7.71 13.02
C ASN A 366 -9.82 6.97 12.49
N THR A 367 -8.89 6.50 13.36
CA THR A 367 -7.74 5.70 12.93
C THR A 367 -8.05 4.21 12.91
N ARG A 368 -7.30 3.47 12.13
CA ARG A 368 -7.45 2.01 11.95
C ARG A 368 -6.51 1.20 12.81
N TRP A 369 -5.53 1.86 13.43
CA TRP A 369 -4.52 1.24 14.29
C TRP A 369 -4.10 2.21 15.40
N SER A 370 -3.95 1.69 16.63
CA SER A 370 -3.42 2.47 17.73
C SER A 370 -2.63 1.62 18.70
N LEU A 371 -1.54 2.21 19.23
CA LEU A 371 -0.69 1.67 20.27
C LEU A 371 -0.79 2.59 21.48
N HIS A 372 -1.10 2.02 22.62
CA HIS A 372 -1.33 2.73 23.88
C HIS A 372 -0.22 2.42 24.89
N LEU A 373 0.28 3.45 25.57
CA LEU A 373 1.21 3.33 26.67
C LEU A 373 0.54 3.75 27.98
N GLU A 374 0.76 2.96 29.01
CA GLU A 374 0.31 3.25 30.37
C GLU A 374 1.43 2.95 31.34
N THR A 375 1.68 3.88 32.30
CA THR A 375 2.61 3.61 33.42
C THR A 375 1.84 2.92 34.53
N VAL A 376 2.20 1.67 34.78
CA VAL A 376 1.65 0.85 35.87
C VAL A 376 2.61 0.87 37.06
N LYS A 377 2.08 1.19 38.26
CA LYS A 377 2.83 1.13 39.52
C LYS A 377 2.38 -0.11 40.26
N PHE A 378 3.32 -0.99 40.59
CA PHE A 378 3.09 -2.20 41.38
C PHE A 378 3.13 -1.93 42.90
N GLU A 379 2.60 -2.84 43.69
CA GLU A 379 2.62 -2.74 45.17
C GLU A 379 4.05 -2.68 45.71
N SER A 380 5.01 -3.31 45.05
CA SER A 380 6.45 -3.22 45.35
C SER A 380 7.01 -1.79 45.21
N GLY A 381 6.26 -0.84 44.65
CA GLY A 381 6.71 0.50 44.32
C GLY A 381 7.38 0.61 42.95
N GLU A 382 7.63 -0.51 42.30
CA GLU A 382 8.21 -0.58 40.96
C GLU A 382 7.24 -0.04 39.91
N LYS A 383 7.79 0.60 38.85
CA LYS A 383 7.00 1.12 37.72
C LYS A 383 7.41 0.41 36.46
N ARG A 384 6.43 0.01 35.65
CA ARG A 384 6.61 -0.51 34.29
C ARG A 384 5.75 0.27 33.32
N VAL A 385 6.13 0.26 32.07
CA VAL A 385 5.29 0.79 31.00
C VAL A 385 4.62 -0.38 30.29
N LYS A 386 3.30 -0.42 30.39
CA LYS A 386 2.47 -1.36 29.67
C LYS A 386 2.19 -0.79 28.29
N VAL A 387 2.44 -1.58 27.25
CA VAL A 387 2.15 -1.24 25.86
C VAL A 387 1.08 -2.19 25.35
N THR A 388 0.04 -1.67 24.71
CA THR A 388 -1.05 -2.47 24.14
C THR A 388 -1.43 -1.96 22.77
N ILE A 389 -1.99 -2.84 21.91
CA ILE A 389 -2.61 -2.49 20.62
C ILE A 389 -4.11 -2.76 20.72
N PRO A 390 -4.90 -1.81 21.24
CA PRO A 390 -6.34 -2.01 21.43
C PRO A 390 -7.14 -1.91 20.11
N ARG A 391 -6.51 -1.46 19.02
CA ARG A 391 -7.15 -1.34 17.72
C ARG A 391 -6.21 -1.72 16.59
N ALA A 392 -6.62 -2.71 15.77
CA ALA A 392 -5.86 -3.22 14.64
C ALA A 392 -6.80 -3.74 13.54
N SER A 393 -7.26 -2.85 12.64
CA SER A 393 -8.24 -3.22 11.60
C SER A 393 -7.66 -4.06 10.44
N TYR A 394 -6.33 -4.17 10.33
CA TYR A 394 -5.67 -4.83 9.20
C TYR A 394 -4.90 -6.09 9.57
N GLY A 395 -5.00 -6.53 10.81
CA GLY A 395 -4.31 -7.72 11.33
C GLY A 395 -4.93 -8.17 12.64
N PRO A 396 -4.32 -9.14 13.31
CA PRO A 396 -4.78 -9.59 14.63
C PRO A 396 -4.82 -8.42 15.63
N GLU A 397 -5.92 -8.31 16.35
CA GLU A 397 -6.04 -7.40 17.49
C GLU A 397 -5.29 -7.98 18.69
N GLY A 398 -4.90 -7.08 19.59
CA GLY A 398 -4.20 -7.43 20.81
C GLY A 398 -2.68 -7.39 20.67
N GLY A 399 -2.05 -7.75 21.72
CA GLY A 399 -0.63 -7.60 21.99
C GLY A 399 -0.47 -6.79 23.25
N GLU A 400 0.28 -7.34 24.17
CA GLU A 400 0.62 -6.70 25.43
C GLU A 400 2.10 -6.92 25.67
N TRP A 401 2.81 -5.82 25.88
CA TRP A 401 4.24 -5.81 26.18
C TRP A 401 4.47 -5.00 27.45
N TRP A 402 5.47 -5.41 28.19
CA TRP A 402 5.92 -4.70 29.37
C TRP A 402 7.32 -4.18 29.14
N LEU A 403 7.50 -2.88 29.35
CA LEU A 403 8.78 -2.21 29.17
C LEU A 403 9.29 -1.71 30.51
N GLU A 404 10.60 -1.79 30.67
CA GLU A 404 11.34 -1.19 31.77
C GLU A 404 11.96 0.13 31.31
N ARG A 405 12.00 1.08 32.23
CA ARG A 405 12.66 2.36 31.96
C ARG A 405 14.04 2.34 32.59
N THR A 406 15.08 2.52 31.79
CA THR A 406 16.45 2.69 32.28
C THR A 406 16.63 4.05 32.97
N GLU A 407 17.76 4.24 33.67
CA GLU A 407 18.12 5.53 34.31
C GLU A 407 18.18 6.67 33.27
N GLY A 408 18.61 6.38 32.01
CA GLY A 408 18.63 7.34 30.90
C GLY A 408 17.25 7.60 30.28
N GLY A 409 16.18 6.98 30.77
CA GLY A 409 14.82 7.18 30.30
C GLY A 409 14.41 6.26 29.12
N VAL A 410 15.34 5.46 28.58
CA VAL A 410 15.14 4.51 27.48
C VAL A 410 14.20 3.39 27.91
N LEU A 411 13.31 2.97 27.02
CA LEU A 411 12.38 1.87 27.26
C LEU A 411 12.92 0.58 26.59
N VAL A 412 13.11 -0.45 27.40
CA VAL A 412 13.59 -1.75 26.94
C VAL A 412 12.60 -2.85 27.27
N ALA A 413 12.67 -3.95 26.57
CA ALA A 413 11.84 -5.13 26.86
C ALA A 413 12.02 -5.53 28.32
N GLY A 414 10.92 -5.62 29.05
CA GLY A 414 10.86 -6.00 30.46
C GLY A 414 9.97 -7.21 30.67
N THR A 415 10.02 -7.73 31.90
CA THR A 415 9.13 -8.80 32.34
C THR A 415 8.12 -8.23 33.33
N LEU A 416 6.98 -8.88 33.47
CA LEU A 416 6.10 -8.63 34.62
C LEU A 416 6.87 -8.89 35.92
N PRO A 417 6.82 -7.99 36.90
CA PRO A 417 7.32 -8.32 38.23
C PRO A 417 6.61 -9.57 38.72
N PRO A 418 7.29 -10.46 39.50
CA PRO A 418 6.65 -11.63 40.06
C PRO A 418 5.49 -11.17 40.96
N THR A 419 4.28 -11.52 40.59
CA THR A 419 3.07 -11.30 41.41
C THR A 419 3.20 -12.16 42.68
N GLU A 420 3.11 -11.55 43.83
CA GLU A 420 2.75 -12.30 45.04
C GLU A 420 1.44 -13.02 44.79
N GLU A 421 1.40 -14.31 45.03
CA GLU A 421 0.36 -15.30 44.70
C GLU A 421 -1.05 -14.71 44.59
N GLU A 422 -1.66 -14.81 43.39
CA GLU A 422 -3.08 -14.53 43.22
C GLU A 422 -3.90 -15.34 44.23
N LYS A 423 -4.48 -14.66 45.21
CA LYS A 423 -5.53 -15.27 46.04
C LYS A 423 -6.63 -15.76 45.07
N PRO A 424 -7.02 -17.04 45.10
CA PRO A 424 -7.95 -17.59 44.16
C PRO A 424 -9.25 -16.80 44.19
N LYS A 425 -9.55 -16.08 43.11
CA LYS A 425 -10.87 -15.48 42.88
C LYS A 425 -11.88 -16.61 42.94
N LYS A 426 -12.85 -16.53 43.85
CA LYS A 426 -13.99 -17.46 43.92
C LYS A 426 -14.56 -17.65 42.53
N SER A 427 -14.49 -18.88 42.03
CA SER A 427 -14.93 -19.31 40.75
C SER A 427 -16.39 -18.92 40.52
N SER A 428 -16.67 -17.98 39.62
CA SER A 428 -17.95 -17.92 38.97
C SER A 428 -18.02 -19.12 38.02
N LYS A 429 -19.05 -19.93 38.20
CA LYS A 429 -19.30 -21.21 37.50
C LYS A 429 -18.91 -21.18 36.04
N ALA A 430 -17.91 -21.96 35.68
CA ALA A 430 -17.56 -22.25 34.33
C ALA A 430 -18.75 -22.91 33.63
N ARG A 431 -19.26 -22.26 32.60
CA ARG A 431 -20.21 -22.84 31.66
C ARG A 431 -19.39 -23.73 30.71
N THR A 432 -19.44 -25.03 30.95
CA THR A 432 -18.82 -26.04 30.09
C THR A 432 -19.43 -25.94 28.70
N LEU A 433 -18.67 -25.46 27.71
CA LEU A 433 -19.02 -25.57 26.31
C LEU A 433 -18.66 -26.98 25.84
N VAL A 434 -19.69 -27.78 25.50
CA VAL A 434 -19.54 -29.06 24.87
C VAL A 434 -19.11 -28.82 23.41
N PRO A 435 -18.09 -29.51 22.88
CA PRO A 435 -17.71 -29.36 21.46
C PRO A 435 -18.80 -29.93 20.55
N ALA A 436 -19.32 -29.14 19.64
CA ALA A 436 -20.20 -29.60 18.59
C ALA A 436 -19.39 -30.48 17.60
N GLN A 437 -19.77 -31.74 17.50
CA GLN A 437 -19.29 -32.64 16.46
C GLN A 437 -19.76 -32.17 15.09
N VAL A 438 -18.82 -31.96 14.19
CA VAL A 438 -19.06 -31.70 12.78
C VAL A 438 -19.51 -33.04 12.16
N ALA A 439 -20.81 -33.19 11.88
CA ALA A 439 -21.32 -34.29 11.10
C ALA A 439 -21.10 -34.02 9.60
N ALA A 440 -20.22 -34.80 8.98
CA ALA A 440 -20.08 -34.84 7.53
C ALA A 440 -21.32 -35.49 6.93
N SER A 441 -22.14 -34.74 6.20
CA SER A 441 -23.20 -35.30 5.35
C SER A 441 -22.65 -35.59 3.96
N VAL A 442 -22.32 -36.85 3.71
CA VAL A 442 -22.14 -37.42 2.36
C VAL A 442 -23.49 -37.62 1.74
N GLY A 443 -23.80 -36.91 0.66
CA GLY A 443 -24.98 -37.10 -0.14
C GLY A 443 -24.93 -38.45 -0.89
N ARG A 444 -25.93 -39.29 -0.71
CA ARG A 444 -26.25 -40.38 -1.63
C ARG A 444 -27.52 -40.04 -2.38
N SER A 445 -27.36 -39.97 -3.69
CA SER A 445 -28.45 -39.98 -4.64
C SER A 445 -29.17 -41.32 -4.57
N HIS A 446 -30.48 -41.32 -4.45
CA HIS A 446 -31.35 -42.45 -4.86
C HIS A 446 -32.29 -41.95 -5.95
N TYR A 447 -32.02 -42.39 -7.17
CA TYR A 447 -33.03 -42.67 -8.17
C TYR A 447 -33.57 -44.07 -7.86
N ASP A 448 -34.90 -44.21 -7.75
CA ASP A 448 -35.70 -45.27 -8.34
C ASP A 448 -37.19 -45.04 -8.06
N GLN A 449 -37.90 -44.95 -9.14
CA GLN A 449 -39.15 -45.62 -9.55
C GLN A 449 -40.35 -45.60 -8.55
N ASP A 450 -41.35 -44.79 -8.81
CA ASP A 450 -42.64 -45.22 -9.47
C ASP A 450 -43.45 -44.00 -9.95
#